data_7b233e80001c1574ce3a878cae2389ad
#
_entry.id   7b233e80001c1574ce3a878cae2389ad
#
_cell.length_a   1.000
_cell.length_b   1.000
_cell.length_c   1.000
_cell.angle_alpha   90.00
_cell.angle_beta   90.00
_cell.angle_gamma   90.00
#
_symmetry.space_group_name_H-M   'P 1'
#
loop_
_entity.id
_entity.type
_entity.pdbx_description
1 polymer ?
#
loop_
_entity_poly.entity_id
_entity_poly.type
_entity_poly.pdbx_seq_one_letter_code
_entity_poly.pdbx_strand_id
1 'polypeptide(L)'
;VSRRAGLLGAVILVLALLVGGYAWLRDEPPGAQVQDWQQQVQVATGESRAYLYLNGIDAPLDEQPEALGEARLQHYERWYAGRGVTDSDYSGPTVASLSFPEGRLFCQIETPGCFDSLLEQVDLGSRIAPDWFALQRRYWDFLNMDDYRTLTSVSVAEPVPRLTYVYAGQQVLNLLMLQMARDGQGDVAQGGLREELRLLRQQLARADNLVLKMLLGVLVNRNLEWQVRLYRQGLIPRPSVPKPFSADERSLLKPMQREFYGIAQMYAQLPDSVAGREYLGLQLFFRPQMTINASLAPYARAVQLSQLEPEAFAAAMQEPAPGPASVGGIRNRAGNILLTVAGPDMRRYAGRLHDLEAKRRLLAVVVTLPPGPFDAEQLAKMPDARNPYHPTQLAEPDGRGQLCFDGPHEAGFNGRCMPL
;
A
#
# COMPACT_ATOMS: atom_id res chain seq x y z
N VAL A 1 -0.45 -58.04 -46.95
CA VAL A 1 0.00 -57.72 -45.59
C VAL A 1 0.48 -56.24 -45.45
N SER A 2 1.11 -55.66 -46.48
CA SER A 2 1.71 -54.30 -46.40
C SER A 2 0.71 -53.14 -46.29
N ARG A 3 -0.47 -53.18 -46.96
CA ARG A 3 -1.46 -52.08 -46.92
C ARG A 3 -2.14 -51.95 -45.55
N ARG A 4 -2.45 -53.04 -44.85
CA ARG A 4 -3.03 -53.03 -43.49
C ARG A 4 -2.04 -52.52 -42.45
N ALA A 5 -0.77 -52.89 -42.57
CA ALA A 5 0.27 -52.36 -41.68
C ALA A 5 0.54 -50.85 -41.86
N GLY A 6 0.49 -50.37 -43.13
CA GLY A 6 0.59 -48.94 -43.44
C GLY A 6 -0.61 -48.12 -42.87
N LEU A 7 -1.82 -48.68 -42.99
CA LEU A 7 -3.04 -48.02 -42.44
C LEU A 7 -2.98 -47.96 -40.89
N LEU A 8 -2.56 -49.03 -40.25
CA LEU A 8 -2.40 -49.06 -38.79
C LEU A 8 -1.34 -48.05 -38.31
N GLY A 9 -0.22 -47.96 -39.03
CA GLY A 9 0.84 -46.96 -38.74
C GLY A 9 0.35 -45.53 -38.91
N ALA A 10 -0.45 -45.23 -39.95
CA ALA A 10 -1.05 -43.90 -40.16
C ALA A 10 -2.04 -43.53 -39.03
N VAL A 11 -2.89 -44.48 -38.62
CA VAL A 11 -3.82 -44.26 -37.48
C VAL A 11 -3.10 -43.98 -36.19
N ILE A 12 -2.03 -44.77 -35.89
CA ILE A 12 -1.22 -44.53 -34.69
C ILE A 12 -0.54 -43.14 -34.71
N LEU A 13 -0.01 -42.74 -35.86
CA LEU A 13 0.62 -41.43 -36.02
C LEU A 13 -0.43 -40.28 -35.83
N VAL A 14 -1.60 -40.40 -36.40
CA VAL A 14 -2.68 -39.40 -36.23
C VAL A 14 -3.12 -39.32 -34.76
N LEU A 15 -3.29 -40.46 -34.08
CA LEU A 15 -3.61 -40.49 -32.65
C LEU A 15 -2.49 -39.87 -31.81
N ALA A 16 -1.26 -40.15 -32.12
CA ALA A 16 -0.11 -39.56 -31.40
C ALA A 16 -0.05 -38.02 -31.61
N LEU A 17 -0.32 -37.54 -32.83
CA LEU A 17 -0.39 -36.10 -33.10
C LEU A 17 -1.60 -35.43 -32.40
N LEU A 18 -2.74 -36.11 -32.34
CA LEU A 18 -3.92 -35.57 -31.63
C LEU A 18 -3.66 -35.53 -30.10
N VAL A 19 -3.12 -36.59 -29.53
CA VAL A 19 -2.77 -36.63 -28.11
C VAL A 19 -1.66 -35.63 -27.78
N GLY A 20 -0.63 -35.54 -28.62
CA GLY A 20 0.43 -34.53 -28.48
C GLY A 20 -0.07 -33.12 -28.62
N GLY A 21 -0.94 -32.85 -29.60
CA GLY A 21 -1.59 -31.55 -29.77
C GLY A 21 -2.51 -31.19 -28.60
N TYR A 22 -3.29 -32.14 -28.12
CA TYR A 22 -4.11 -31.95 -26.91
C TYR A 22 -3.26 -31.64 -25.67
N ALA A 23 -2.21 -32.43 -25.43
CA ALA A 23 -1.29 -32.21 -24.31
C ALA A 23 -0.56 -30.87 -24.42
N TRP A 24 -0.27 -30.41 -25.63
CA TRP A 24 0.33 -29.10 -25.87
C TRP A 24 -0.61 -27.95 -25.55
N LEU A 25 -1.88 -28.06 -25.98
CA LEU A 25 -2.88 -27.01 -25.84
C LEU A 25 -3.54 -26.97 -24.45
N ARG A 26 -3.51 -28.08 -23.72
CA ARG A 26 -4.13 -28.18 -22.40
C ARG A 26 -3.42 -27.25 -21.40
N ASP A 27 -4.20 -26.44 -20.71
CA ASP A 27 -3.71 -25.64 -19.58
C ASP A 27 -3.74 -26.43 -18.26
N GLU A 28 -3.23 -25.86 -17.20
CA GLU A 28 -3.28 -26.41 -15.84
C GLU A 28 -4.62 -26.09 -15.17
N PRO A 29 -5.03 -26.88 -14.16
CA PRO A 29 -6.10 -26.45 -13.27
C PRO A 29 -5.60 -25.31 -12.35
N PRO A 30 -6.51 -24.46 -11.86
CA PRO A 30 -6.15 -23.49 -10.85
C PRO A 30 -5.56 -24.16 -9.60
N GLY A 31 -4.45 -23.63 -9.10
CA GLY A 31 -3.86 -24.07 -7.82
C GLY A 31 -4.80 -23.79 -6.65
N ALA A 32 -4.76 -24.61 -5.59
CA ALA A 32 -5.66 -24.47 -4.45
C ALA A 32 -5.58 -23.10 -3.80
N GLN A 33 -4.38 -22.55 -3.59
CA GLN A 33 -4.18 -21.21 -3.03
C GLN A 33 -4.65 -20.10 -3.98
N VAL A 34 -4.52 -20.28 -5.30
CA VAL A 34 -5.06 -19.35 -6.30
C VAL A 34 -6.57 -19.30 -6.20
N GLN A 35 -7.24 -20.45 -6.13
CA GLN A 35 -8.69 -20.54 -5.98
C GLN A 35 -9.17 -19.86 -4.68
N ASP A 36 -8.52 -20.17 -3.55
CA ASP A 36 -8.84 -19.58 -2.27
C ASP A 36 -8.72 -18.04 -2.31
N TRP A 37 -7.62 -17.51 -2.81
CA TRP A 37 -7.40 -16.08 -2.89
C TRP A 37 -8.41 -15.37 -3.82
N GLN A 38 -8.69 -15.96 -4.99
CA GLN A 38 -9.68 -15.42 -5.91
C GLN A 38 -11.09 -15.43 -5.28
N GLN A 39 -11.46 -16.51 -4.61
CA GLN A 39 -12.75 -16.61 -3.95
C GLN A 39 -12.91 -15.58 -2.84
N GLN A 40 -11.88 -15.36 -2.01
CA GLN A 40 -11.93 -14.39 -0.92
C GLN A 40 -12.14 -12.95 -1.43
N VAL A 41 -11.56 -12.59 -2.57
CA VAL A 41 -11.77 -11.27 -3.19
C VAL A 41 -13.18 -11.16 -3.78
N GLN A 42 -13.70 -12.20 -4.45
CA GLN A 42 -15.05 -12.20 -5.05
C GLN A 42 -16.17 -12.12 -4.00
N VAL A 43 -15.98 -12.80 -2.85
CA VAL A 43 -16.97 -12.79 -1.75
C VAL A 43 -16.95 -11.48 -0.98
N ALA A 44 -15.94 -10.66 -1.14
CA ALA A 44 -15.84 -9.35 -0.50
C ALA A 44 -16.87 -8.33 -1.06
N THR A 45 -18.08 -8.79 -1.35
CA THR A 45 -19.23 -7.96 -1.71
C THR A 45 -19.94 -7.44 -0.47
N GLY A 46 -20.47 -6.24 -0.51
CA GLY A 46 -21.23 -5.66 0.59
C GLY A 46 -21.19 -4.13 0.55
N GLU A 47 -21.74 -3.52 1.59
CA GLU A 47 -21.74 -2.09 1.75
C GLU A 47 -20.50 -1.63 2.52
N SER A 48 -19.98 -0.45 2.20
CA SER A 48 -18.96 0.26 2.95
C SER A 48 -19.18 1.76 2.81
N ARG A 49 -19.68 2.34 3.86
CA ARG A 49 -19.87 3.79 3.94
C ARG A 49 -18.50 4.50 3.90
N ALA A 50 -17.50 3.94 4.58
CA ALA A 50 -16.14 4.47 4.59
C ALA A 50 -15.52 4.51 3.18
N TYR A 51 -15.76 3.50 2.33
CA TYR A 51 -15.30 3.50 0.95
C TYR A 51 -15.98 4.60 0.12
N LEU A 52 -17.31 4.71 0.21
CA LEU A 52 -18.05 5.76 -0.52
C LEU A 52 -17.60 7.14 -0.05
N TYR A 53 -17.46 7.34 1.25
CA TYR A 53 -16.96 8.59 1.83
C TYR A 53 -15.57 8.96 1.31
N LEU A 54 -14.65 8.00 1.33
CA LEU A 54 -13.28 8.19 0.84
C LEU A 54 -13.24 8.47 -0.65
N ASN A 55 -14.07 7.78 -1.44
CA ASN A 55 -14.14 7.96 -2.89
C ASN A 55 -14.72 9.33 -3.29
N GLY A 56 -15.47 9.97 -2.42
CA GLY A 56 -16.00 11.32 -2.61
C GLY A 56 -15.40 12.38 -1.67
N ILE A 57 -14.26 12.12 -1.03
CA ILE A 57 -13.67 13.03 -0.01
C ILE A 57 -13.42 14.45 -0.51
N ASP A 58 -13.23 14.62 -1.81
CA ASP A 58 -13.04 15.90 -2.50
C ASP A 58 -14.33 16.57 -2.99
N ALA A 59 -15.52 16.08 -2.61
CA ALA A 59 -16.79 16.68 -3.00
C ALA A 59 -16.85 18.19 -2.68
N PRO A 60 -17.54 19.03 -3.45
CA PRO A 60 -17.78 20.42 -3.11
C PRO A 60 -18.40 20.59 -1.71
N LEU A 61 -18.38 21.81 -1.15
CA LEU A 61 -18.88 22.07 0.22
C LEU A 61 -20.37 21.77 0.39
N ASP A 62 -21.15 21.95 -0.64
CA ASP A 62 -22.60 21.74 -0.72
C ASP A 62 -23.00 20.30 -1.04
N GLU A 63 -22.03 19.41 -1.32
CA GLU A 63 -22.26 18.00 -1.60
C GLU A 63 -21.77 17.10 -0.48
N GLN A 64 -22.48 15.97 -0.29
CA GLN A 64 -22.05 14.95 0.66
C GLN A 64 -21.00 14.02 0.01
N PRO A 65 -19.88 13.71 0.71
CA PRO A 65 -18.85 12.82 0.18
C PRO A 65 -19.38 11.46 -0.26
N GLU A 66 -20.27 10.85 0.52
CA GLU A 66 -20.85 9.54 0.18
C GLU A 66 -21.65 9.56 -1.12
N ALA A 67 -22.41 10.65 -1.38
CA ALA A 67 -23.20 10.77 -2.61
C ALA A 67 -22.31 10.85 -3.85
N LEU A 68 -21.23 11.63 -3.81
CA LEU A 68 -20.26 11.70 -4.89
C LEU A 68 -19.52 10.37 -5.05
N GLY A 69 -19.15 9.74 -3.94
CA GLY A 69 -18.46 8.44 -3.96
C GLY A 69 -19.33 7.34 -4.56
N GLU A 70 -20.61 7.31 -4.24
CA GLU A 70 -21.57 6.39 -4.84
C GLU A 70 -21.75 6.64 -6.35
N ALA A 71 -21.88 7.90 -6.76
CA ALA A 71 -21.97 8.25 -8.17
C ALA A 71 -20.74 7.80 -8.97
N ARG A 72 -19.53 7.96 -8.39
CA ARG A 72 -18.26 7.49 -8.98
C ARG A 72 -18.20 5.97 -9.07
N LEU A 73 -18.61 5.26 -8.01
CA LEU A 73 -18.68 3.80 -7.99
C LEU A 73 -19.64 3.29 -9.07
N GLN A 74 -20.86 3.81 -9.13
CA GLN A 74 -21.86 3.43 -10.12
C GLN A 74 -21.39 3.74 -11.56
N HIS A 75 -20.65 4.83 -11.76
CA HIS A 75 -20.09 5.17 -13.07
C HIS A 75 -19.02 4.15 -13.48
N TYR A 76 -18.15 3.76 -12.57
CA TYR A 76 -17.13 2.73 -12.82
C TYR A 76 -17.76 1.36 -13.08
N GLU A 77 -18.71 0.92 -12.26
CA GLU A 77 -19.34 -0.39 -12.42
C GLU A 77 -20.12 -0.51 -13.73
N ARG A 78 -20.77 0.57 -14.19
CA ARG A 78 -21.40 0.59 -15.53
C ARG A 78 -20.38 0.47 -16.65
N TRP A 79 -19.25 1.19 -16.54
CA TRP A 79 -18.15 1.05 -17.50
C TRP A 79 -17.57 -0.36 -17.46
N TYR A 80 -17.33 -0.88 -16.26
CA TYR A 80 -16.78 -2.22 -16.06
C TYR A 80 -17.68 -3.31 -16.67
N ALA A 81 -18.99 -3.24 -16.49
CA ALA A 81 -19.94 -4.20 -17.06
C ALA A 81 -20.07 -4.12 -18.58
N GLY A 82 -19.89 -2.93 -19.16
CA GLY A 82 -20.01 -2.69 -20.61
C GLY A 82 -18.71 -2.72 -21.39
N ARG A 83 -17.54 -2.83 -20.68
CA ARG A 83 -16.25 -2.76 -21.33
C ARG A 83 -15.96 -3.95 -22.23
N GLY A 84 -15.28 -3.69 -23.35
CA GLY A 84 -14.61 -4.73 -24.13
C GLY A 84 -13.39 -5.27 -23.36
N VAL A 85 -12.92 -6.47 -23.74
CA VAL A 85 -11.73 -7.09 -23.10
C VAL A 85 -10.47 -6.24 -23.25
N THR A 86 -10.40 -5.43 -24.31
CA THR A 86 -9.27 -4.54 -24.62
C THR A 86 -9.36 -3.17 -23.96
N ASP A 87 -10.49 -2.83 -23.33
CA ASP A 87 -10.69 -1.51 -22.75
C ASP A 87 -9.95 -1.41 -21.40
N SER A 88 -8.79 -0.78 -21.42
CA SER A 88 -7.95 -0.55 -20.23
C SER A 88 -8.08 0.86 -19.67
N ASP A 89 -8.72 1.78 -20.40
CA ASP A 89 -8.76 3.20 -20.07
C ASP A 89 -10.13 3.58 -19.49
N TYR A 90 -10.20 3.68 -18.17
CA TYR A 90 -11.35 4.25 -17.49
C TYR A 90 -11.14 5.76 -17.28
N SER A 91 -12.09 6.56 -17.75
CA SER A 91 -12.17 7.98 -17.43
C SER A 91 -13.34 8.23 -16.50
N GLY A 92 -13.05 8.62 -15.27
CA GLY A 92 -14.07 8.98 -14.29
C GLY A 92 -14.86 10.24 -14.71
N PRO A 93 -16.02 10.48 -14.07
CA PRO A 93 -16.79 11.68 -14.35
C PRO A 93 -16.01 12.94 -13.96
N THR A 94 -16.10 13.98 -14.80
CA THR A 94 -15.59 15.30 -14.44
C THR A 94 -16.58 15.97 -13.47
N VAL A 95 -16.12 16.21 -12.25
CA VAL A 95 -16.91 16.85 -11.19
C VAL A 95 -16.10 17.98 -10.55
N ALA A 96 -16.80 18.98 -10.01
CA ALA A 96 -16.18 19.98 -9.17
C ALA A 96 -15.58 19.31 -7.92
N SER A 97 -14.51 19.88 -7.40
CA SER A 97 -13.83 19.37 -6.20
C SER A 97 -13.54 20.54 -5.25
N LEU A 98 -13.37 20.23 -3.96
CA LEU A 98 -12.80 21.19 -3.01
C LEU A 98 -11.48 21.76 -3.54
N SER A 99 -11.20 23.01 -3.20
CA SER A 99 -9.90 23.61 -3.49
C SER A 99 -8.81 22.80 -2.77
N PHE A 100 -7.78 22.39 -3.54
CA PHE A 100 -6.67 21.64 -2.97
C PHE A 100 -5.75 22.56 -2.17
N PRO A 101 -5.33 22.17 -0.95
CA PRO A 101 -4.40 22.96 -0.16
C PRO A 101 -3.04 23.09 -0.83
N GLU A 102 -2.60 24.30 -1.08
CA GLU A 102 -1.33 24.61 -1.75
C GLU A 102 -0.57 25.72 -1.01
N GLY A 103 0.71 25.85 -1.35
CA GLY A 103 1.57 26.92 -0.84
C GLY A 103 2.49 26.49 0.30
N ARG A 104 3.21 27.46 0.88
CA ARG A 104 4.28 27.23 1.85
C ARG A 104 3.84 26.53 3.15
N LEU A 105 2.57 26.61 3.51
CA LEU A 105 2.03 25.93 4.69
C LEU A 105 1.95 24.41 4.51
N PHE A 106 1.98 23.93 3.26
CA PHE A 106 1.83 22.51 2.92
C PHE A 106 3.14 21.87 2.47
N CYS A 107 4.27 22.38 3.00
CA CYS A 107 5.55 21.73 2.81
C CYS A 107 5.56 20.33 3.44
N GLN A 108 6.40 19.46 2.92
CA GLN A 108 6.59 18.12 3.49
C GLN A 108 7.45 18.23 4.75
N ILE A 109 6.96 17.73 5.88
CA ILE A 109 7.62 17.84 7.18
C ILE A 109 9.01 17.20 7.19
N GLU A 110 9.23 16.22 6.34
CA GLU A 110 10.50 15.52 6.14
C GLU A 110 11.54 16.38 5.40
N THR A 111 11.09 17.47 4.74
CA THR A 111 11.99 18.40 4.07
C THR A 111 12.71 19.28 5.09
N PRO A 112 14.04 19.37 5.05
CA PRO A 112 14.80 20.26 5.96
C PRO A 112 14.27 21.70 5.90
N GLY A 113 14.07 22.30 7.08
CA GLY A 113 13.59 23.68 7.23
C GLY A 113 12.08 23.86 7.08
N CYS A 114 11.31 22.83 6.67
CA CYS A 114 9.84 22.94 6.58
C CYS A 114 9.24 23.25 7.96
N PHE A 115 9.56 22.46 8.97
CA PHE A 115 9.00 22.66 10.30
C PHE A 115 9.40 24.01 10.92
N ASP A 116 10.65 24.43 10.73
CA ASP A 116 11.15 25.72 11.21
C ASP A 116 10.40 26.88 10.53
N SER A 117 10.18 26.76 9.22
CA SER A 117 9.39 27.77 8.50
C SER A 117 7.93 27.85 8.95
N LEU A 118 7.34 26.75 9.43
CA LEU A 118 6.01 26.74 10.02
C LEU A 118 5.99 27.37 11.40
N LEU A 119 7.05 27.18 12.20
CA LEU A 119 7.19 27.84 13.51
C LEU A 119 7.30 29.37 13.39
N GLU A 120 7.89 29.87 12.31
CA GLU A 120 8.02 31.33 12.06
C GLU A 120 6.69 31.98 11.62
N GLN A 121 5.69 31.20 11.15
CA GLN A 121 4.41 31.75 10.70
C GLN A 121 3.59 32.24 11.87
N VAL A 122 3.06 33.46 11.77
CA VAL A 122 2.13 34.02 12.73
C VAL A 122 0.72 33.66 12.32
N ASP A 123 -0.10 33.24 13.28
CA ASP A 123 -1.52 32.96 13.11
C ASP A 123 -1.85 32.04 11.93
N LEU A 124 -1.45 30.78 12.08
CA LEU A 124 -1.73 29.75 11.07
C LEU A 124 -3.23 29.56 10.82
N GLY A 125 -4.05 29.71 11.87
CA GLY A 125 -5.50 29.53 11.80
C GLY A 125 -6.18 30.48 10.83
N SER A 126 -5.79 31.76 10.80
CA SER A 126 -6.37 32.77 9.90
C SER A 126 -6.02 32.55 8.41
N ARG A 127 -5.01 31.72 8.14
CA ARG A 127 -4.55 31.40 6.79
C ARG A 127 -5.18 30.14 6.20
N ILE A 128 -5.92 29.38 7.01
CA ILE A 128 -6.59 28.16 6.57
C ILE A 128 -7.92 28.53 5.92
N ALA A 129 -8.07 28.23 4.63
CA ALA A 129 -9.30 28.49 3.89
C ALA A 129 -10.46 27.61 4.42
N PRO A 130 -11.72 28.06 4.29
CA PRO A 130 -12.90 27.26 4.71
C PRO A 130 -12.93 25.85 4.12
N ASP A 131 -12.58 25.69 2.85
CA ASP A 131 -12.49 24.39 2.17
C ASP A 131 -11.49 23.45 2.88
N TRP A 132 -10.39 23.99 3.39
CA TRP A 132 -9.37 23.20 4.06
C TRP A 132 -9.82 22.75 5.46
N PHE A 133 -10.60 23.56 6.15
CA PHE A 133 -11.27 23.12 7.39
C PHE A 133 -12.28 22.01 7.11
N ALA A 134 -13.06 22.12 6.03
CA ALA A 134 -13.96 21.06 5.61
C ALA A 134 -13.19 19.77 5.27
N LEU A 135 -12.05 19.88 4.57
CA LEU A 135 -11.20 18.76 4.23
C LEU A 135 -10.61 18.09 5.49
N GLN A 136 -10.12 18.86 6.45
CA GLN A 136 -9.63 18.34 7.73
C GLN A 136 -10.72 17.58 8.48
N ARG A 137 -11.95 18.12 8.51
CA ARG A 137 -13.10 17.44 9.13
C ARG A 137 -13.43 16.15 8.42
N ARG A 138 -13.46 16.14 7.07
CA ARG A 138 -13.69 14.93 6.27
C ARG A 138 -12.61 13.88 6.48
N TYR A 139 -11.35 14.29 6.61
CA TYR A 139 -10.26 13.40 6.99
C TYR A 139 -10.54 12.73 8.34
N TRP A 140 -10.95 13.53 9.34
CA TRP A 140 -11.26 13.02 10.68
C TRP A 140 -12.49 12.10 10.67
N ASP A 141 -13.54 12.45 9.96
CA ASP A 141 -14.74 11.64 9.81
C ASP A 141 -14.43 10.29 9.16
N PHE A 142 -13.62 10.28 8.09
CA PHE A 142 -13.15 9.04 7.46
C PHE A 142 -12.39 8.15 8.45
N LEU A 143 -11.50 8.70 9.24
CA LEU A 143 -10.73 7.92 10.22
C LEU A 143 -11.64 7.27 11.29
N ASN A 144 -12.77 7.88 11.63
CA ASN A 144 -13.72 7.35 12.60
C ASN A 144 -14.67 6.29 12.05
N MET A 145 -14.71 6.07 10.75
CA MET A 145 -15.51 4.98 10.15
C MET A 145 -14.82 3.63 10.38
N ASP A 146 -15.61 2.57 10.59
CA ASP A 146 -15.09 1.26 10.94
C ASP A 146 -15.43 0.14 9.94
N ASP A 147 -16.08 0.49 8.84
CA ASP A 147 -16.60 -0.44 7.82
C ASP A 147 -15.82 -0.41 6.50
N TYR A 148 -14.57 0.11 6.48
CA TYR A 148 -13.82 0.24 5.23
C TYR A 148 -13.62 -1.12 4.53
N ARG A 149 -14.05 -1.14 3.26
CA ARG A 149 -13.83 -2.20 2.29
C ARG A 149 -13.89 -1.60 0.89
N THR A 150 -13.00 -2.00 0.01
CA THR A 150 -13.04 -1.57 -1.39
C THR A 150 -14.22 -2.23 -2.11
N LEU A 151 -15.07 -1.44 -2.76
CA LEU A 151 -16.31 -1.89 -3.41
C LEU A 151 -16.19 -2.06 -4.92
N THR A 152 -15.17 -1.49 -5.56
CA THR A 152 -14.97 -1.58 -7.01
C THR A 152 -14.68 -3.01 -7.47
N SER A 153 -15.24 -3.37 -8.62
CA SER A 153 -14.81 -4.56 -9.36
C SER A 153 -13.33 -4.42 -9.75
N VAL A 154 -12.55 -5.46 -9.47
CA VAL A 154 -11.10 -5.41 -9.67
C VAL A 154 -10.75 -5.40 -11.15
N SER A 155 -9.95 -4.44 -11.59
CA SER A 155 -9.36 -4.39 -12.93
C SER A 155 -8.06 -3.60 -12.92
N VAL A 156 -7.30 -3.67 -14.00
CA VAL A 156 -6.10 -2.83 -14.20
C VAL A 156 -6.43 -1.34 -14.34
N ALA A 157 -7.68 -1.01 -14.67
CA ALA A 157 -8.20 0.35 -14.78
C ALA A 157 -9.02 0.78 -13.54
N GLU A 158 -8.91 0.06 -12.43
CA GLU A 158 -9.63 0.37 -11.20
C GLU A 158 -9.28 1.80 -10.72
N PRO A 159 -10.30 2.66 -10.49
CA PRO A 159 -10.06 4.01 -10.01
C PRO A 159 -9.55 4.00 -8.58
N VAL A 160 -8.49 4.75 -8.35
CA VAL A 160 -8.00 5.01 -7.00
C VAL A 160 -8.73 6.25 -6.44
N PRO A 161 -9.27 6.19 -5.21
CA PRO A 161 -9.82 7.37 -4.54
C PRO A 161 -8.82 8.54 -4.51
N ARG A 162 -9.31 9.76 -4.35
CA ARG A 162 -8.48 10.98 -4.29
C ARG A 162 -7.65 11.03 -3.00
N LEU A 163 -6.72 10.07 -2.83
CA LEU A 163 -5.91 9.89 -1.62
C LEU A 163 -5.03 11.10 -1.28
N THR A 164 -4.73 11.95 -2.25
CA THR A 164 -4.03 13.22 -2.03
C THR A 164 -4.81 14.14 -1.09
N TYR A 165 -6.15 14.09 -1.12
CA TYR A 165 -6.99 14.86 -0.18
C TYR A 165 -6.93 14.30 1.24
N VAL A 166 -6.79 12.99 1.42
CA VAL A 166 -6.55 12.38 2.75
C VAL A 166 -5.23 12.88 3.33
N TYR A 167 -4.17 12.88 2.51
CA TYR A 167 -2.86 13.39 2.88
C TYR A 167 -2.92 14.88 3.25
N ALA A 168 -3.60 15.71 2.45
CA ALA A 168 -3.77 17.12 2.70
C ALA A 168 -4.64 17.39 3.95
N GLY A 169 -5.67 16.58 4.20
CA GLY A 169 -6.48 16.64 5.42
C GLY A 169 -5.65 16.46 6.69
N GLN A 170 -4.69 15.52 6.68
CA GLN A 170 -3.72 15.38 7.76
C GLN A 170 -2.82 16.62 7.90
N GLN A 171 -2.35 17.19 6.78
CA GLN A 171 -1.52 18.40 6.85
C GLN A 171 -2.26 19.56 7.52
N VAL A 172 -3.52 19.77 7.15
CA VAL A 172 -4.36 20.80 7.79
C VAL A 172 -4.53 20.50 9.28
N LEU A 173 -4.82 19.26 9.66
CA LEU A 173 -4.92 18.86 11.07
C LEU A 173 -3.63 19.19 11.83
N ASN A 174 -2.47 18.86 11.28
CA ASN A 174 -1.18 19.12 11.91
C ASN A 174 -0.89 20.60 12.09
N LEU A 175 -1.29 21.45 11.12
CA LEU A 175 -1.20 22.91 11.26
C LEU A 175 -2.10 23.44 12.40
N LEU A 176 -3.30 22.91 12.54
CA LEU A 176 -4.20 23.24 13.64
C LEU A 176 -3.62 22.79 15.00
N MET A 177 -3.05 21.58 15.07
CA MET A 177 -2.38 21.10 16.29
C MET A 177 -1.17 21.97 16.65
N LEU A 178 -0.40 22.42 15.66
CA LEU A 178 0.71 23.36 15.89
C LEU A 178 0.20 24.70 16.43
N GLN A 179 -0.87 25.26 15.84
CA GLN A 179 -1.46 26.52 16.32
C GLN A 179 -1.94 26.37 17.77
N MET A 180 -2.73 25.33 18.07
CA MET A 180 -3.23 25.05 19.41
C MET A 180 -2.09 24.93 20.44
N ALA A 181 -1.03 24.23 20.07
CA ALA A 181 0.14 24.05 20.94
C ALA A 181 0.84 25.40 21.24
N ARG A 182 0.96 26.28 20.24
CA ARG A 182 1.51 27.63 20.38
C ARG A 182 0.64 28.54 21.23
N ASP A 183 -0.68 28.36 21.19
CA ASP A 183 -1.66 29.10 21.98
C ASP A 183 -1.75 28.58 23.43
N GLY A 184 -0.80 27.76 23.86
CA GLY A 184 -0.72 27.21 25.23
C GLY A 184 -1.66 26.01 25.48
N GLN A 185 -2.26 25.45 24.44
CA GLN A 185 -3.13 24.26 24.51
C GLN A 185 -2.39 22.97 24.15
N GLY A 186 -1.15 22.82 24.56
CA GLY A 186 -0.28 21.70 24.22
C GLY A 186 -0.86 20.33 24.61
N ASP A 187 -1.55 20.23 25.75
CA ASP A 187 -2.24 19.00 26.18
C ASP A 187 -3.34 18.58 25.22
N VAL A 188 -4.12 19.55 24.70
CA VAL A 188 -5.20 19.30 23.76
C VAL A 188 -4.62 18.86 22.41
N ALA A 189 -3.60 19.54 21.92
CA ALA A 189 -2.89 19.17 20.69
C ALA A 189 -2.29 17.75 20.77
N GLN A 190 -1.65 17.41 21.88
CA GLN A 190 -1.15 16.06 22.11
C GLN A 190 -2.26 15.02 22.16
N GLY A 191 -3.39 15.34 22.80
CA GLY A 191 -4.58 14.50 22.84
C GLY A 191 -5.10 14.19 21.42
N GLY A 192 -5.19 15.22 20.58
CA GLY A 192 -5.60 15.12 19.17
C GLY A 192 -4.66 14.23 18.35
N LEU A 193 -3.35 14.45 18.44
CA LEU A 193 -2.35 13.63 17.73
C LEU A 193 -2.36 12.16 18.18
N ARG A 194 -2.55 11.91 19.47
CA ARG A 194 -2.65 10.55 20.02
C ARG A 194 -3.91 9.84 19.50
N GLU A 195 -5.04 10.54 19.47
CA GLU A 195 -6.29 9.97 18.97
C GLU A 195 -6.21 9.73 17.45
N GLU A 196 -5.65 10.66 16.69
CA GLU A 196 -5.37 10.45 15.27
C GLU A 196 -4.53 9.19 15.04
N LEU A 197 -3.43 9.02 15.79
CA LEU A 197 -2.59 7.82 15.68
C LEU A 197 -3.38 6.53 15.95
N ARG A 198 -4.25 6.53 16.95
CA ARG A 198 -5.11 5.39 17.27
C ARG A 198 -6.04 5.05 16.11
N LEU A 199 -6.67 6.05 15.52
CA LEU A 199 -7.59 5.90 14.38
C LEU A 199 -6.86 5.45 13.11
N LEU A 200 -5.71 6.07 12.79
CA LEU A 200 -4.86 5.68 11.68
C LEU A 200 -4.44 4.20 11.78
N ARG A 201 -4.07 3.73 12.96
CA ARG A 201 -3.70 2.34 13.19
C ARG A 201 -4.89 1.39 12.98
N GLN A 202 -6.10 1.79 13.37
CA GLN A 202 -7.31 1.02 13.11
C GLN A 202 -7.60 0.92 11.60
N GLN A 203 -7.48 2.03 10.85
CA GLN A 203 -7.64 2.02 9.40
C GLN A 203 -6.55 1.20 8.72
N LEU A 204 -5.30 1.28 9.21
CA LEU A 204 -4.18 0.49 8.71
C LEU A 204 -4.45 -1.02 8.83
N ALA A 205 -5.04 -1.49 9.93
CA ALA A 205 -5.39 -2.89 10.12
C ALA A 205 -6.52 -3.35 9.16
N ARG A 206 -7.44 -2.45 8.78
CA ARG A 206 -8.61 -2.75 7.94
C ARG A 206 -8.34 -2.68 6.44
N ALA A 207 -7.39 -1.83 6.02
CA ALA A 207 -7.14 -1.55 4.61
C ALA A 207 -6.91 -2.83 3.79
N ASP A 208 -7.75 -3.03 2.78
CA ASP A 208 -7.72 -4.16 1.83
C ASP A 208 -7.15 -3.77 0.46
N ASN A 209 -6.86 -2.49 0.27
CA ASN A 209 -6.24 -1.93 -0.93
C ASN A 209 -4.79 -1.54 -0.62
N LEU A 210 -3.86 -1.90 -1.52
CA LEU A 210 -2.42 -1.67 -1.29
C LEU A 210 -2.06 -0.19 -1.23
N VAL A 211 -2.66 0.63 -2.09
CA VAL A 211 -2.34 2.06 -2.17
C VAL A 211 -2.79 2.77 -0.88
N LEU A 212 -4.01 2.47 -0.41
CA LEU A 212 -4.50 3.02 0.85
C LEU A 212 -3.67 2.52 2.04
N LYS A 213 -3.32 1.23 2.08
CA LYS A 213 -2.47 0.65 3.14
C LYS A 213 -1.14 1.38 3.24
N MET A 214 -0.50 1.65 2.11
CA MET A 214 0.78 2.37 2.06
C MET A 214 0.61 3.83 2.48
N LEU A 215 -0.46 4.51 2.03
CA LEU A 215 -0.74 5.88 2.47
C LEU A 215 -0.93 5.95 3.99
N LEU A 216 -1.74 5.06 4.58
CA LEU A 216 -1.96 5.03 6.02
C LEU A 216 -0.65 4.82 6.78
N GLY A 217 0.26 3.99 6.26
CA GLY A 217 1.62 3.87 6.80
C GLY A 217 2.39 5.19 6.79
N VAL A 218 2.32 5.95 5.69
CA VAL A 218 2.93 7.29 5.61
C VAL A 218 2.32 8.25 6.64
N LEU A 219 0.99 8.25 6.78
CA LEU A 219 0.30 9.13 7.74
C LEU A 219 0.65 8.80 9.19
N VAL A 220 0.77 7.51 9.52
CA VAL A 220 1.26 7.04 10.83
C VAL A 220 2.69 7.54 11.09
N ASN A 221 3.59 7.35 10.12
CA ASN A 221 4.98 7.82 10.23
C ASN A 221 5.06 9.32 10.50
N ARG A 222 4.27 10.12 9.77
CA ARG A 222 4.21 11.58 9.93
C ARG A 222 3.62 12.00 11.27
N ASN A 223 2.57 11.34 11.75
CA ASN A 223 2.00 11.62 13.07
C ASN A 223 3.05 11.43 14.16
N LEU A 224 3.82 10.31 14.15
CA LEU A 224 4.89 10.07 15.11
C LEU A 224 5.97 11.16 15.04
N GLU A 225 6.32 11.61 13.84
CA GLU A 225 7.30 12.68 13.66
C GLU A 225 6.80 14.03 14.17
N TRP A 226 5.54 14.40 13.90
CA TRP A 226 4.92 15.62 14.43
C TRP A 226 4.91 15.66 15.96
N GLN A 227 4.57 14.55 16.62
CA GLN A 227 4.62 14.44 18.07
C GLN A 227 6.04 14.74 18.63
N VAL A 228 7.08 14.17 18.02
CA VAL A 228 8.46 14.41 18.44
C VAL A 228 8.87 15.86 18.22
N ARG A 229 8.59 16.44 17.04
CA ARG A 229 8.95 17.82 16.73
C ARG A 229 8.30 18.81 17.68
N LEU A 230 6.99 18.68 17.93
CA LEU A 230 6.29 19.56 18.88
C LEU A 230 6.82 19.40 20.32
N TYR A 231 7.10 18.17 20.74
CA TYR A 231 7.70 17.90 22.05
C TYR A 231 9.09 18.53 22.21
N ARG A 232 9.95 18.38 21.21
CA ARG A 232 11.31 18.97 21.24
C ARG A 232 11.31 20.49 21.27
N GLN A 233 10.28 21.13 20.77
CA GLN A 233 10.05 22.58 20.88
C GLN A 233 9.40 22.98 22.23
N GLY A 234 9.10 22.03 23.11
CA GLY A 234 8.40 22.32 24.37
C GLY A 234 6.94 22.75 24.20
N LEU A 235 6.36 22.52 23.03
CA LEU A 235 5.00 22.95 22.68
C LEU A 235 3.94 21.97 23.16
N ILE A 236 4.28 20.68 23.36
CA ILE A 236 3.39 19.67 23.92
C ILE A 236 4.10 18.92 25.06
N PRO A 237 3.36 18.29 25.99
CA PRO A 237 3.93 17.38 26.97
C PRO A 237 4.65 16.20 26.31
N ARG A 238 5.42 15.47 27.10
CA ARG A 238 6.12 14.27 26.63
C ARG A 238 5.11 13.26 26.04
N PRO A 239 5.25 12.85 24.76
CA PRO A 239 4.39 11.85 24.15
C PRO A 239 4.49 10.50 24.82
N SER A 240 3.36 9.83 24.99
CA SER A 240 3.34 8.43 25.41
C SER A 240 3.79 7.55 24.24
N VAL A 241 4.67 6.60 24.52
CA VAL A 241 5.11 5.62 23.51
C VAL A 241 3.94 4.70 23.16
N PRO A 242 3.52 4.62 21.90
CA PRO A 242 2.45 3.73 21.51
C PRO A 242 2.88 2.25 21.63
N LYS A 243 1.91 1.35 21.77
CA LYS A 243 2.17 -0.10 21.77
C LYS A 243 2.80 -0.53 20.43
N PRO A 244 3.56 -1.62 20.38
CA PRO A 244 4.06 -2.22 19.16
C PRO A 244 2.95 -2.44 18.13
N PHE A 245 3.30 -2.44 16.83
CA PHE A 245 2.34 -2.70 15.78
C PHE A 245 1.92 -4.18 15.79
N SER A 246 0.61 -4.43 15.74
CA SER A 246 0.04 -5.77 15.71
C SER A 246 0.28 -6.48 14.37
N ALA A 247 0.06 -7.78 14.33
CA ALA A 247 0.13 -8.57 13.10
C ALA A 247 -0.88 -8.05 12.04
N ASP A 248 -2.10 -7.67 12.45
CA ASP A 248 -3.13 -7.14 11.53
C ASP A 248 -2.72 -5.80 10.92
N GLU A 249 -2.11 -4.92 11.70
CA GLU A 249 -1.61 -3.64 11.22
C GLU A 249 -0.47 -3.83 10.19
N ARG A 250 0.36 -4.85 10.35
CA ARG A 250 1.43 -5.20 9.41
C ARG A 250 0.96 -6.09 8.25
N SER A 251 -0.20 -6.75 8.37
CA SER A 251 -0.67 -7.73 7.39
C SER A 251 -0.84 -7.14 5.98
N LEU A 252 -0.24 -7.79 5.01
CA LEU A 252 -0.46 -7.54 3.58
C LEU A 252 -1.43 -8.54 2.94
N LEU A 253 -2.08 -9.44 3.70
CA LEU A 253 -2.88 -10.51 3.12
C LEU A 253 -3.96 -9.97 2.18
N LYS A 254 -4.88 -9.17 2.69
CA LYS A 254 -6.00 -8.62 1.88
C LYS A 254 -5.53 -7.76 0.71
N PRO A 255 -4.59 -6.79 0.89
CA PRO A 255 -4.03 -6.05 -0.23
C PRO A 255 -3.42 -6.93 -1.31
N MET A 256 -2.60 -7.92 -0.95
CA MET A 256 -1.95 -8.80 -1.92
C MET A 256 -2.93 -9.75 -2.63
N GLN A 257 -3.98 -10.19 -1.94
CA GLN A 257 -5.06 -10.96 -2.58
C GLN A 257 -5.74 -10.16 -3.68
N ARG A 258 -6.02 -8.86 -3.42
CA ARG A 258 -6.65 -7.98 -4.39
C ARG A 258 -5.73 -7.66 -5.57
N GLU A 259 -4.47 -7.32 -5.33
CA GLU A 259 -3.46 -7.10 -6.38
C GLU A 259 -3.27 -8.34 -7.25
N PHE A 260 -3.12 -9.51 -6.63
CA PHE A 260 -3.01 -10.78 -7.34
C PHE A 260 -4.27 -11.08 -8.19
N TYR A 261 -5.46 -10.81 -7.65
CA TYR A 261 -6.71 -11.03 -8.39
C TYR A 261 -6.75 -10.18 -9.68
N GLY A 262 -6.34 -8.90 -9.61
CA GLY A 262 -6.26 -8.01 -10.78
C GLY A 262 -5.33 -8.54 -11.86
N ILE A 263 -4.14 -9.00 -11.48
CA ILE A 263 -3.18 -9.61 -12.41
C ILE A 263 -3.70 -10.94 -12.98
N ALA A 264 -4.33 -11.77 -12.16
CA ALA A 264 -4.93 -13.03 -12.62
C ALA A 264 -6.03 -12.78 -13.65
N GLN A 265 -6.89 -11.78 -13.45
CA GLN A 265 -7.92 -11.37 -14.43
C GLN A 265 -7.28 -10.89 -15.73
N MET A 266 -6.24 -10.07 -15.66
CA MET A 266 -5.51 -9.61 -16.84
C MET A 266 -4.95 -10.78 -17.66
N TYR A 267 -4.29 -11.75 -17.01
CA TYR A 267 -3.76 -12.91 -17.70
C TYR A 267 -4.86 -13.82 -18.27
N ALA A 268 -5.97 -13.98 -17.58
CA ALA A 268 -7.10 -14.77 -18.06
C ALA A 268 -7.73 -14.16 -19.31
N GLN A 269 -7.82 -12.83 -19.40
CA GLN A 269 -8.45 -12.10 -20.50
C GLN A 269 -7.51 -11.81 -21.68
N LEU A 270 -6.20 -11.95 -21.51
CA LEU A 270 -5.21 -11.61 -22.53
C LEU A 270 -5.46 -12.30 -23.89
N PRO A 271 -5.81 -13.59 -23.99
CA PRO A 271 -6.10 -14.22 -25.28
C PRO A 271 -7.24 -13.56 -26.04
N ASP A 272 -8.25 -13.05 -25.33
CA ASP A 272 -9.43 -12.42 -25.93
C ASP A 272 -9.19 -10.96 -26.31
N SER A 273 -8.05 -10.39 -25.90
CA SER A 273 -7.67 -9.00 -26.19
C SER A 273 -6.97 -8.81 -27.54
N VAL A 274 -6.62 -9.90 -28.24
CA VAL A 274 -5.88 -9.88 -29.51
C VAL A 274 -6.63 -10.61 -30.61
N ALA A 275 -6.30 -10.32 -31.87
CA ALA A 275 -6.92 -10.93 -33.05
C ALA A 275 -5.88 -11.39 -34.07
N GLY A 276 -6.35 -12.15 -35.08
CA GLY A 276 -5.52 -12.52 -36.21
C GLY A 276 -4.33 -13.42 -35.86
N ARG A 277 -3.14 -13.10 -36.37
CA ARG A 277 -1.91 -13.90 -36.16
C ARG A 277 -1.43 -13.90 -34.72
N GLU A 278 -1.64 -12.81 -33.98
CA GLU A 278 -1.27 -12.68 -32.59
C GLU A 278 -2.12 -13.62 -31.71
N TYR A 279 -3.42 -13.72 -32.00
CA TYR A 279 -4.30 -14.69 -31.35
C TYR A 279 -3.80 -16.13 -31.52
N LEU A 280 -3.44 -16.52 -32.77
CA LEU A 280 -2.89 -17.85 -33.01
C LEU A 280 -1.57 -18.08 -32.26
N GLY A 281 -0.71 -17.06 -32.19
CA GLY A 281 0.53 -17.10 -31.41
C GLY A 281 0.27 -17.34 -29.93
N LEU A 282 -0.69 -16.63 -29.32
CA LEU A 282 -1.06 -16.83 -27.93
C LEU A 282 -1.69 -18.24 -27.71
N GLN A 283 -2.58 -18.70 -28.58
CA GLN A 283 -3.15 -20.06 -28.48
C GLN A 283 -2.08 -21.15 -28.46
N LEU A 284 -1.00 -20.98 -29.20
CA LEU A 284 0.07 -21.96 -29.28
C LEU A 284 1.10 -21.87 -28.12
N PHE A 285 1.37 -20.66 -27.63
CA PHE A 285 2.53 -20.39 -26.74
C PHE A 285 2.16 -19.65 -25.45
N PHE A 286 0.89 -19.56 -25.10
CA PHE A 286 0.41 -19.00 -23.84
C PHE A 286 -0.55 -19.95 -23.12
N ARG A 287 -0.33 -20.12 -21.82
CA ARG A 287 -1.17 -20.92 -20.92
C ARG A 287 -1.57 -19.99 -19.76
N PRO A 288 -2.75 -19.36 -19.86
CA PRO A 288 -3.20 -18.39 -18.88
C PRO A 288 -3.14 -18.92 -17.45
N GLN A 289 -3.75 -20.08 -17.20
CA GLN A 289 -3.83 -20.63 -15.85
C GLN A 289 -2.44 -21.03 -15.29
N MET A 290 -1.57 -21.59 -16.10
CA MET A 290 -0.20 -21.91 -15.74
C MET A 290 0.57 -20.62 -15.34
N THR A 291 0.37 -19.54 -16.08
CA THR A 291 0.97 -18.22 -15.79
C THR A 291 0.39 -17.63 -14.52
N ILE A 292 -0.95 -17.71 -14.30
CA ILE A 292 -1.62 -17.28 -13.08
C ILE A 292 -1.09 -18.03 -11.87
N ASN A 293 -1.00 -19.38 -11.94
CA ASN A 293 -0.47 -20.19 -10.84
C ASN A 293 0.95 -19.75 -10.44
N ALA A 294 1.81 -19.51 -11.44
CA ALA A 294 3.18 -19.09 -11.21
C ALA A 294 3.32 -17.65 -10.70
N SER A 295 2.40 -16.75 -11.08
CA SER A 295 2.44 -15.35 -10.67
C SER A 295 2.06 -15.12 -9.20
N LEU A 296 1.51 -16.11 -8.49
CA LEU A 296 1.12 -15.98 -7.08
C LEU A 296 2.32 -15.79 -6.13
N ALA A 297 3.45 -16.40 -6.44
CA ALA A 297 4.60 -16.52 -5.52
C ALA A 297 5.10 -15.19 -4.94
N PRO A 298 5.33 -14.10 -5.70
CA PRO A 298 5.79 -12.82 -5.13
C PRO A 298 4.79 -12.19 -4.18
N TYR A 299 3.48 -12.32 -4.43
CA TYR A 299 2.42 -11.80 -3.54
C TYR A 299 2.35 -12.61 -2.24
N ALA A 300 2.36 -13.93 -2.33
CA ALA A 300 2.39 -14.82 -1.17
C ALA A 300 3.65 -14.58 -0.31
N ARG A 301 4.81 -14.36 -0.94
CA ARG A 301 6.06 -14.04 -0.24
C ARG A 301 5.96 -12.70 0.51
N ALA A 302 5.37 -11.67 -0.09
CA ALA A 302 5.15 -10.39 0.58
C ALA A 302 4.26 -10.52 1.83
N VAL A 303 3.20 -11.34 1.74
CA VAL A 303 2.34 -11.66 2.90
C VAL A 303 3.15 -12.33 4.00
N GLN A 304 3.92 -13.37 3.67
CA GLN A 304 4.78 -14.06 4.64
C GLN A 304 5.75 -13.09 5.32
N LEU A 305 6.46 -12.29 4.53
CA LEU A 305 7.42 -11.30 5.04
C LEU A 305 6.77 -10.27 5.98
N SER A 306 5.54 -9.84 5.68
CA SER A 306 4.82 -8.86 6.52
C SER A 306 4.45 -9.40 7.91
N GLN A 307 4.43 -10.72 8.10
CA GLN A 307 4.08 -11.37 9.37
C GLN A 307 5.30 -11.73 10.23
N LEU A 308 6.51 -11.63 9.68
CA LEU A 308 7.73 -11.92 10.42
C LEU A 308 7.99 -10.85 11.50
N GLU A 309 8.75 -11.20 12.52
CA GLU A 309 9.35 -10.20 13.39
C GLU A 309 10.49 -9.48 12.64
N PRO A 310 10.83 -8.22 12.98
CA PRO A 310 11.75 -7.39 12.19
C PRO A 310 13.12 -8.03 11.94
N GLU A 311 13.70 -8.72 12.92
CA GLU A 311 14.98 -9.42 12.76
C GLU A 311 14.90 -10.56 11.74
N ALA A 312 13.86 -11.39 11.84
CA ALA A 312 13.60 -12.47 10.88
C ALA A 312 13.28 -11.94 9.48
N PHE A 313 12.57 -10.81 9.41
CA PHE A 313 12.33 -10.09 8.16
C PHE A 313 13.65 -9.64 7.52
N ALA A 314 14.55 -9.03 8.31
CA ALA A 314 15.84 -8.58 7.81
C ALA A 314 16.69 -9.74 7.26
N ALA A 315 16.72 -10.87 7.95
CA ALA A 315 17.40 -12.08 7.47
C ALA A 315 16.79 -12.59 6.15
N ALA A 316 15.46 -12.64 6.06
CA ALA A 316 14.74 -13.09 4.87
C ALA A 316 14.90 -12.14 3.67
N MET A 317 15.16 -10.85 3.90
CA MET A 317 15.43 -9.88 2.84
C MET A 317 16.84 -10.00 2.23
N GLN A 318 17.80 -10.63 2.94
CA GLN A 318 19.13 -10.93 2.40
C GLN A 318 19.12 -12.09 1.40
N GLU A 319 18.07 -12.92 1.46
CA GLU A 319 17.89 -13.96 0.44
C GLU A 319 17.62 -13.30 -0.91
N PRO A 320 18.25 -13.81 -2.01
CA PRO A 320 17.93 -13.33 -3.35
C PRO A 320 16.42 -13.41 -3.60
N ALA A 321 15.88 -12.38 -4.27
CA ALA A 321 14.52 -12.52 -4.75
C ALA A 321 14.41 -13.77 -5.62
N PRO A 322 13.39 -14.63 -5.43
CA PRO A 322 13.18 -15.74 -6.33
C PRO A 322 13.08 -15.17 -7.75
N GLY A 323 13.91 -15.70 -8.63
CA GLY A 323 13.86 -15.33 -10.05
C GLY A 323 12.46 -15.60 -10.63
N PRO A 324 12.11 -14.99 -11.75
CA PRO A 324 10.83 -15.25 -12.39
C PRO A 324 10.69 -16.74 -12.68
N ALA A 325 9.56 -17.31 -12.25
CA ALA A 325 9.28 -18.71 -12.49
C ALA A 325 9.16 -18.95 -13.99
N SER A 326 9.91 -19.94 -14.52
CA SER A 326 9.72 -20.42 -15.89
C SER A 326 8.89 -21.70 -15.84
N VAL A 327 7.67 -21.65 -16.34
CA VAL A 327 6.71 -22.77 -16.30
C VAL A 327 6.28 -23.17 -17.69
N GLY A 328 6.12 -24.49 -17.93
CA GLY A 328 5.62 -25.03 -19.20
C GLY A 328 6.58 -24.89 -20.40
N GLY A 329 7.79 -24.36 -20.22
CA GLY A 329 8.78 -24.22 -21.28
C GLY A 329 8.25 -23.45 -22.52
N ILE A 330 8.49 -23.97 -23.72
CA ILE A 330 8.11 -23.33 -24.98
C ILE A 330 6.57 -23.17 -25.12
N ARG A 331 5.79 -24.11 -24.59
CA ARG A 331 4.31 -24.06 -24.70
C ARG A 331 3.70 -22.89 -23.90
N ASN A 332 4.43 -22.32 -22.95
CA ASN A 332 4.04 -21.12 -22.21
C ASN A 332 5.08 -19.99 -22.33
N ARG A 333 5.71 -19.85 -23.49
CA ARG A 333 6.76 -18.85 -23.71
C ARG A 333 6.26 -17.42 -23.46
N ALA A 334 5.05 -17.07 -23.91
CA ALA A 334 4.48 -15.75 -23.68
C ALA A 334 4.23 -15.51 -22.19
N GLY A 335 3.70 -16.49 -21.46
CA GLY A 335 3.53 -16.39 -20.00
C GLY A 335 4.87 -16.21 -19.27
N ASN A 336 5.92 -16.92 -19.68
CA ASN A 336 7.25 -16.76 -19.08
C ASN A 336 7.84 -15.36 -19.31
N ILE A 337 7.61 -14.75 -20.48
CA ILE A 337 7.99 -13.35 -20.74
C ILE A 337 7.21 -12.42 -19.82
N LEU A 338 5.90 -12.60 -19.69
CA LEU A 338 5.07 -11.78 -18.80
C LEU A 338 5.50 -11.89 -17.33
N LEU A 339 5.78 -13.10 -16.85
CA LEU A 339 6.29 -13.31 -15.49
C LEU A 339 7.63 -12.61 -15.24
N THR A 340 8.47 -12.52 -16.27
CA THR A 340 9.79 -11.85 -16.16
C THR A 340 9.66 -10.33 -16.18
N VAL A 341 8.79 -9.79 -17.04
CA VAL A 341 8.66 -8.32 -17.24
C VAL A 341 7.72 -7.69 -16.24
N ALA A 342 6.64 -8.37 -15.86
CA ALA A 342 5.59 -7.85 -15.02
C ALA A 342 5.66 -8.32 -13.56
N GLY A 343 6.72 -9.04 -13.15
CA GLY A 343 6.89 -9.52 -11.78
C GLY A 343 7.35 -8.40 -10.84
N PRO A 344 6.46 -7.74 -10.07
CA PRO A 344 6.86 -6.67 -9.18
C PRO A 344 7.59 -7.21 -7.94
N ASP A 345 8.56 -6.45 -7.43
CA ASP A 345 9.14 -6.75 -6.11
C ASP A 345 8.21 -6.28 -4.99
N MET A 346 7.29 -7.15 -4.58
CA MET A 346 6.32 -6.88 -3.53
C MET A 346 6.93 -6.84 -2.12
N ARG A 347 8.17 -7.29 -1.92
CA ARG A 347 8.84 -7.36 -0.60
C ARG A 347 9.01 -5.97 0.02
N ARG A 348 9.19 -4.93 -0.82
CA ARG A 348 9.35 -3.53 -0.36
C ARG A 348 8.14 -3.01 0.41
N TYR A 349 6.93 -3.50 0.10
CA TYR A 349 5.72 -3.10 0.83
C TYR A 349 5.70 -3.66 2.26
N ALA A 350 6.17 -4.91 2.44
CA ALA A 350 6.37 -5.46 3.78
C ALA A 350 7.40 -4.63 4.57
N GLY A 351 8.52 -4.26 3.93
CA GLY A 351 9.54 -3.43 4.54
C GLY A 351 9.00 -2.10 5.08
N ARG A 352 8.15 -1.40 4.31
CA ARG A 352 7.55 -0.14 4.75
C ARG A 352 6.68 -0.29 6.01
N LEU A 353 6.02 -1.43 6.18
CA LEU A 353 5.23 -1.69 7.38
C LEU A 353 6.13 -2.05 8.59
N HIS A 354 7.23 -2.76 8.37
CA HIS A 354 8.23 -3.00 9.42
C HIS A 354 8.92 -1.69 9.86
N ASP A 355 9.14 -0.75 8.96
CA ASP A 355 9.72 0.56 9.28
C ASP A 355 8.87 1.37 10.26
N LEU A 356 7.55 1.13 10.34
CA LEU A 356 6.70 1.76 11.34
C LEU A 356 7.08 1.35 12.78
N GLU A 357 7.47 0.09 13.00
CA GLU A 357 7.97 -0.35 14.32
C GLU A 357 9.33 0.27 14.63
N ALA A 358 10.21 0.40 13.64
CA ALA A 358 11.46 1.12 13.78
C ALA A 358 11.22 2.59 14.18
N LYS A 359 10.29 3.27 13.51
CA LYS A 359 9.90 4.65 13.82
C LYS A 359 9.33 4.79 15.23
N ARG A 360 8.47 3.84 15.67
CA ARG A 360 7.93 3.80 17.04
C ARG A 360 9.03 3.70 18.10
N ARG A 361 10.03 2.82 17.88
CA ARG A 361 11.18 2.68 18.79
C ARG A 361 12.01 3.96 18.85
N LEU A 362 12.27 4.58 17.71
CA LEU A 362 12.97 5.87 17.67
C LEU A 362 12.21 6.97 18.41
N LEU A 363 10.86 7.02 18.32
CA LEU A 363 10.07 7.92 19.16
C LEU A 363 10.35 7.67 20.64
N ALA A 364 10.32 6.40 21.10
CA ALA A 364 10.57 6.05 22.50
C ALA A 364 11.95 6.52 22.97
N VAL A 365 12.96 6.36 22.13
CA VAL A 365 14.32 6.83 22.41
C VAL A 365 14.37 8.35 22.50
N VAL A 366 13.90 9.05 21.44
CA VAL A 366 14.04 10.51 21.35
C VAL A 366 13.27 11.24 22.43
N VAL A 367 12.08 10.78 22.83
CA VAL A 367 11.33 11.42 23.92
C VAL A 367 11.92 11.13 25.32
N THR A 368 12.86 10.19 25.42
CA THR A 368 13.55 9.82 26.67
C THR A 368 14.92 10.48 26.79
N LEU A 369 15.58 10.76 25.66
CA LEU A 369 16.87 11.46 25.65
C LEU A 369 16.73 12.91 26.18
N PRO A 370 17.63 13.36 27.02
CA PRO A 370 17.68 14.77 27.41
C PRO A 370 17.96 15.67 26.20
N PRO A 371 17.59 16.95 26.25
CA PRO A 371 18.03 17.92 25.26
C PRO A 371 19.57 18.04 25.25
N GLY A 372 20.15 18.07 24.05
CA GLY A 372 21.61 18.26 23.89
C GLY A 372 22.32 16.98 23.43
N PRO A 373 23.66 17.00 23.47
CA PRO A 373 24.48 15.86 23.06
C PRO A 373 24.22 14.61 23.92
N PHE A 374 24.21 13.47 23.30
CA PHE A 374 24.12 12.16 23.94
C PHE A 374 25.23 11.25 23.41
N ASP A 375 25.57 10.23 24.17
CA ASP A 375 26.60 9.27 23.83
C ASP A 375 26.05 7.85 23.61
N ALA A 376 26.88 6.97 23.07
CA ALA A 376 26.51 5.59 22.79
C ALA A 376 26.19 4.79 24.08
N GLU A 377 26.76 5.17 25.22
CA GLU A 377 26.51 4.51 26.52
C GLU A 377 25.08 4.80 27.01
N GLN A 378 24.60 6.02 26.81
CA GLN A 378 23.22 6.40 27.11
C GLN A 378 22.22 5.61 26.22
N LEU A 379 22.50 5.51 24.91
CA LEU A 379 21.69 4.72 24.01
C LEU A 379 21.67 3.21 24.35
N ALA A 380 22.84 2.66 24.72
CA ALA A 380 22.95 1.24 25.08
C ALA A 380 22.10 0.84 26.31
N LYS A 381 21.79 1.80 27.20
CA LYS A 381 20.90 1.59 28.35
C LYS A 381 19.40 1.58 27.98
N MET A 382 19.04 2.00 26.76
CA MET A 382 17.65 2.07 26.29
C MET A 382 17.30 0.85 25.43
N PRO A 383 16.35 0.00 25.85
CA PRO A 383 15.96 -1.17 25.06
C PRO A 383 15.49 -0.82 23.63
N ASP A 384 14.72 0.28 23.49
CA ASP A 384 14.20 0.73 22.19
C ASP A 384 15.28 1.33 21.26
N ALA A 385 16.50 1.66 21.78
CA ALA A 385 17.60 2.12 20.95
C ALA A 385 18.31 0.98 20.19
N ARG A 386 18.00 -0.28 20.50
CA ARG A 386 18.50 -1.43 19.74
C ARG A 386 17.77 -1.52 18.40
N ASN A 387 18.55 -1.65 17.34
CA ASN A 387 18.01 -1.77 15.98
C ASN A 387 17.07 -2.99 15.89
N PRO A 388 15.80 -2.83 15.50
CA PRO A 388 14.87 -3.95 15.41
C PRO A 388 15.25 -5.00 14.36
N TYR A 389 16.04 -4.62 13.36
CA TYR A 389 16.52 -5.49 12.29
C TYR A 389 17.84 -6.17 12.64
N HIS A 390 18.67 -5.51 13.44
CA HIS A 390 20.00 -5.96 13.83
C HIS A 390 20.22 -5.65 15.33
N PRO A 391 19.74 -6.52 16.25
CA PRO A 391 19.68 -6.24 17.69
C PRO A 391 21.02 -5.94 18.36
N THR A 392 22.14 -6.28 17.70
CA THR A 392 23.50 -5.95 18.15
C THR A 392 23.92 -4.52 17.84
N GLN A 393 23.20 -3.82 16.95
CA GLN A 393 23.44 -2.44 16.56
C GLN A 393 22.52 -1.50 17.35
N LEU A 394 22.98 -0.28 17.56
CA LEU A 394 22.19 0.81 18.15
C LEU A 394 21.72 1.79 17.06
N ALA A 395 20.75 2.62 17.41
CA ALA A 395 20.40 3.78 16.60
C ALA A 395 21.60 4.73 16.50
N GLU A 396 21.80 5.31 15.32
CA GLU A 396 22.94 6.19 15.05
C GLU A 396 22.45 7.55 14.51
N PRO A 397 23.13 8.66 14.91
CA PRO A 397 22.88 9.96 14.31
C PRO A 397 23.28 9.97 12.81
N ASP A 398 22.43 10.55 11.97
CA ASP A 398 22.70 10.68 10.52
C ASP A 398 23.58 11.89 10.15
N GLY A 399 24.02 12.68 11.12
CA GLY A 399 24.74 13.92 10.93
C GLY A 399 23.90 15.10 10.43
N ARG A 400 22.59 14.92 10.25
CA ARG A 400 21.64 15.95 9.81
C ARG A 400 20.57 16.26 10.86
N GLY A 401 20.84 15.89 12.11
CA GLY A 401 19.91 16.11 13.23
C GLY A 401 18.82 15.05 13.37
N GLN A 402 19.05 13.85 12.85
CA GLN A 402 18.14 12.72 13.01
C GLN A 402 18.86 11.53 13.67
N LEU A 403 18.11 10.73 14.40
CA LEU A 403 18.52 9.42 14.90
C LEU A 403 17.90 8.34 14.02
N CYS A 404 18.72 7.43 13.49
CA CYS A 404 18.29 6.46 12.48
C CYS A 404 18.65 5.02 12.86
N PHE A 405 17.87 4.08 12.35
CA PHE A 405 18.26 2.67 12.27
C PHE A 405 18.68 2.32 10.83
N ASP A 406 19.74 1.52 10.71
CA ASP A 406 20.02 0.81 9.47
C ASP A 406 18.97 -0.31 9.22
N GLY A 407 18.80 -0.73 7.97
CA GLY A 407 17.78 -1.73 7.65
C GLY A 407 18.01 -2.42 6.31
N PRO A 408 17.26 -3.51 6.05
CA PRO A 408 17.53 -4.46 4.96
C PRO A 408 17.14 -3.98 3.56
N HIS A 409 16.58 -2.77 3.43
CA HIS A 409 16.14 -2.19 2.15
C HIS A 409 16.23 -0.66 2.21
N GLU A 410 16.10 0.02 1.09
CA GLU A 410 16.01 1.49 1.09
C GLU A 410 14.79 1.96 1.88
N ALA A 411 15.02 2.83 2.87
CA ALA A 411 13.94 3.41 3.66
C ALA A 411 13.06 4.29 2.78
N GLY A 412 11.77 3.99 2.73
CA GLY A 412 10.78 4.89 2.16
C GLY A 412 10.38 5.97 3.16
N PHE A 413 10.19 7.21 2.68
CA PHE A 413 9.60 8.31 3.47
C PHE A 413 10.22 8.53 4.86
N ASN A 414 11.54 8.40 4.98
CA ASN A 414 12.26 8.57 6.26
C ASN A 414 11.77 7.65 7.40
N GLY A 415 11.23 6.47 7.05
CA GLY A 415 10.56 5.56 7.99
C GLY A 415 11.44 5.04 9.13
N ARG A 416 12.77 5.09 8.99
CA ARG A 416 13.74 4.62 9.98
C ARG A 416 14.56 5.73 10.65
N CYS A 417 14.17 6.98 10.48
CA CYS A 417 14.82 8.11 11.12
C CYS A 417 13.83 8.97 11.90
N MET A 418 14.27 9.60 12.97
CA MET A 418 13.48 10.49 13.83
C MET A 418 14.27 11.75 14.12
N PRO A 419 13.70 12.96 14.01
CA PRO A 419 14.38 14.20 14.37
C PRO A 419 14.75 14.20 15.86
N LEU A 420 15.92 14.78 16.17
CA LEU A 420 16.49 14.88 17.53
C LEU A 420 16.08 16.17 18.24
#